data_abdd37b5b559afc3975ab9f9b99907ba
#
_entry.id   abdd37b5b559afc3975ab9f9b99907ba
#
_cell.length_a   1.000
_cell.length_b   1.000
_cell.length_c   1.000
_cell.angle_alpha   90.00
_cell.angle_beta   90.00
_cell.angle_gamma   90.00
#
_symmetry.space_group_name_H-M   'P 1'
#
loop_
_entity.id
_entity.type
_entity.pdbx_description
1 polymer ?
#
loop_
_entity_poly.entity_id
_entity_poly.type
_entity_poly.pdbx_seq_one_letter_code
_entity_poly.pdbx_strand_id
1 'polypeptide(L)'
;HQLPQLAQELRAFMVESVSKTGGHLSSSLGATELAIAIHTAFNTPEDRVIWDVGHQAYAHKILTGRREGMATLRKHHGLSGFPKRTESPYDAFGTAHSSTSISAALGMAIAARLEDKTDRWHIAVIGDGALTGGMALEALNDAGVWKEGVRLLVILNDNDCSISPPAGALSNHLAKIVSTRAYTCAREISKRVLKPVPGLWDIAKRMEKQAINFVSPPSGIFSSFDLNYYGPVDGHDVVGLVEVLKNLRRLNCPCVLHVATQKGKGYEPAEMDPTAYHGVGVFDPLLGLPEKKPGRPTYTEVFGRWLCD
;
A
#
# COMPACT_ATOMS: atom_id res chain seq x y z
N HIS A 1 1.53 -20.41 -7.78
CA HIS A 1 2.21 -21.16 -6.72
C HIS A 1 3.53 -20.52 -6.26
N GLN A 2 4.22 -19.70 -7.10
CA GLN A 2 5.51 -19.08 -6.77
C GLN A 2 5.40 -17.74 -6.05
N LEU A 3 4.26 -17.05 -6.12
CA LEU A 3 4.12 -15.69 -5.55
C LEU A 3 4.32 -15.62 -4.03
N PRO A 4 3.80 -16.56 -3.21
CA PRO A 4 4.07 -16.56 -1.78
C PRO A 4 5.56 -16.77 -1.44
N GLN A 5 6.24 -17.62 -2.20
CA GLN A 5 7.70 -17.82 -2.05
C GLN A 5 8.45 -16.53 -2.41
N LEU A 6 8.11 -15.88 -3.52
CA LEU A 6 8.69 -14.59 -3.92
C LEU A 6 8.52 -13.53 -2.82
N ALA A 7 7.36 -13.47 -2.15
CA ALA A 7 7.13 -12.55 -1.05
C ALA A 7 8.08 -12.80 0.13
N GLN A 8 8.33 -14.07 0.48
CA GLN A 8 9.28 -14.45 1.52
C GLN A 8 10.72 -14.08 1.15
N GLU A 9 11.14 -14.37 -0.08
CA GLU A 9 12.48 -14.04 -0.58
C GLU A 9 12.72 -12.52 -0.63
N LEU A 10 11.71 -11.74 -1.06
CA LEU A 10 11.79 -10.27 -1.06
C LEU A 10 11.94 -9.71 0.36
N ARG A 11 11.19 -10.25 1.33
CA ARG A 11 11.30 -9.81 2.72
C ARG A 11 12.67 -10.11 3.30
N ALA A 12 13.16 -11.33 3.13
CA ALA A 12 14.48 -11.73 3.60
C ALA A 12 15.56 -10.81 3.01
N PHE A 13 15.49 -10.55 1.70
CA PHE A 13 16.43 -9.65 1.02
C PHE A 13 16.31 -8.19 1.49
N MET A 14 15.09 -7.68 1.75
CA MET A 14 14.91 -6.33 2.29
C MET A 14 15.47 -6.19 3.70
N VAL A 15 15.24 -7.17 4.58
CA VAL A 15 15.80 -7.17 5.94
C VAL A 15 17.34 -7.16 5.87
N GLU A 16 17.93 -8.04 5.05
CA GLU A 16 19.37 -8.09 4.88
C GLU A 16 19.96 -6.79 4.31
N SER A 17 19.32 -6.21 3.30
CA SER A 17 19.81 -4.98 2.65
C SER A 17 19.67 -3.76 3.56
N VAL A 18 18.49 -3.57 4.14
CA VAL A 18 18.20 -2.40 4.99
C VAL A 18 18.97 -2.45 6.31
N SER A 19 19.25 -3.63 6.85
CA SER A 19 20.11 -3.77 8.03
C SER A 19 21.52 -3.16 7.84
N LYS A 20 22.01 -3.19 6.59
CA LYS A 20 23.34 -2.65 6.22
C LYS A 20 23.33 -1.16 5.80
N THR A 21 22.21 -0.67 5.33
CA THR A 21 22.11 0.70 4.77
C THR A 21 21.29 1.65 5.63
N GLY A 22 20.40 1.10 6.45
CA GLY A 22 19.29 1.84 7.04
C GLY A 22 18.18 2.09 6.02
N GLY A 23 17.01 2.52 6.50
CA GLY A 23 15.88 2.83 5.64
C GLY A 23 14.51 2.60 6.28
N HIS A 24 13.43 2.69 5.49
CA HIS A 24 12.06 2.44 5.94
C HIS A 24 11.74 0.93 5.81
N LEU A 25 11.85 0.20 6.92
CA LEU A 25 11.75 -1.26 6.87
C LEU A 25 10.33 -1.76 7.08
N SER A 26 9.68 -1.45 8.21
CA SER A 26 8.40 -2.05 8.57
C SER A 26 7.29 -1.80 7.53
N SER A 27 7.23 -0.60 6.97
CA SER A 27 6.25 -0.24 5.94
C SER A 27 6.49 -0.98 4.63
N SER A 28 7.77 -1.16 4.23
CA SER A 28 8.13 -1.89 3.01
C SER A 28 7.86 -3.40 3.15
N LEU A 29 8.09 -3.99 4.33
CA LEU A 29 7.75 -5.38 4.62
C LEU A 29 6.23 -5.62 4.54
N GLY A 30 5.44 -4.68 5.08
CA GLY A 30 3.98 -4.76 5.05
C GLY A 30 3.37 -4.66 3.65
N ALA A 31 4.03 -3.94 2.72
CA ALA A 31 3.53 -3.73 1.36
C ALA A 31 4.10 -4.72 0.32
N THR A 32 4.77 -5.79 0.74
CA THR A 32 5.47 -6.72 -0.16
C THR A 32 4.53 -7.43 -1.11
N GLU A 33 3.47 -8.09 -0.61
CA GLU A 33 2.49 -8.80 -1.45
C GLU A 33 1.73 -7.83 -2.34
N LEU A 34 1.43 -6.63 -1.83
CA LEU A 34 0.76 -5.60 -2.61
C LEU A 34 1.60 -5.19 -3.82
N ALA A 35 2.91 -4.98 -3.65
CA ALA A 35 3.81 -4.67 -4.76
C ALA A 35 3.85 -5.81 -5.79
N ILE A 36 3.98 -7.07 -5.33
CA ILE A 36 3.96 -8.25 -6.22
C ILE A 36 2.63 -8.32 -6.98
N ALA A 37 1.52 -8.13 -6.29
CA ALA A 37 0.18 -8.24 -6.88
C ALA A 37 -0.06 -7.16 -7.95
N ILE A 38 0.36 -5.91 -7.69
CA ILE A 38 0.27 -4.81 -8.67
C ILE A 38 1.08 -5.16 -9.92
N HIS A 39 2.36 -5.53 -9.78
CA HIS A 39 3.20 -5.86 -10.94
C HIS A 39 2.80 -7.15 -11.66
N THR A 40 2.01 -8.02 -11.03
CA THR A 40 1.45 -9.21 -11.67
C THR A 40 0.15 -8.93 -12.41
N ALA A 41 -0.68 -8.01 -11.91
CA ALA A 41 -2.01 -7.73 -12.47
C ALA A 41 -2.01 -6.63 -13.53
N PHE A 42 -1.08 -5.69 -13.45
CA PHE A 42 -0.99 -4.52 -14.33
C PHE A 42 0.25 -4.56 -15.22
N ASN A 43 0.16 -3.93 -16.37
CA ASN A 43 1.25 -3.87 -17.36
C ASN A 43 2.15 -2.64 -17.10
N THR A 44 2.92 -2.66 -16.00
CA THR A 44 3.86 -1.59 -15.69
C THR A 44 5.12 -1.66 -16.55
N PRO A 45 5.73 -0.56 -16.98
CA PRO A 45 5.46 0.84 -16.61
C PRO A 45 4.40 1.55 -17.45
N GLU A 46 3.74 0.89 -18.42
CA GLU A 46 2.64 1.51 -19.19
C GLU A 46 1.49 1.91 -18.26
N ASP A 47 1.00 0.97 -17.44
CA ASP A 47 0.17 1.30 -16.30
C ASP A 47 1.03 2.01 -15.25
N ARG A 48 0.59 3.16 -14.74
CA ARG A 48 1.37 4.03 -13.85
C ARG A 48 1.07 3.75 -12.39
N VAL A 49 2.12 3.52 -11.60
CA VAL A 49 1.99 3.30 -10.15
C VAL A 49 2.63 4.47 -9.41
N ILE A 50 1.87 5.09 -8.52
CA ILE A 50 2.30 6.20 -7.67
C ILE A 50 2.18 5.76 -6.21
N TRP A 51 3.31 5.71 -5.51
CA TRP A 51 3.39 5.36 -4.10
C TRP A 51 3.33 6.63 -3.26
N ASP A 52 2.28 6.79 -2.44
CA ASP A 52 2.16 7.94 -1.55
C ASP A 52 3.30 7.93 -0.52
N VAL A 53 3.95 9.08 -0.30
CA VAL A 53 5.24 9.18 0.39
C VAL A 53 6.33 8.34 -0.28
N GLY A 54 6.08 7.06 -0.54
CA GLY A 54 7.01 6.14 -1.19
C GLY A 54 7.97 5.41 -0.25
N HIS A 55 7.78 5.52 1.06
CA HIS A 55 8.57 4.82 2.09
C HIS A 55 8.29 3.30 2.13
N GLN A 56 7.20 2.84 1.52
CA GLN A 56 6.81 1.44 1.40
C GLN A 56 7.20 0.81 0.04
N ALA A 57 8.03 1.48 -0.78
CA ALA A 57 8.26 1.12 -2.17
C ALA A 57 9.51 0.25 -2.42
N TYR A 58 10.14 -0.34 -1.40
CA TYR A 58 11.37 -1.11 -1.63
C TYR A 58 11.12 -2.39 -2.44
N ALA A 59 10.04 -3.12 -2.17
CA ALA A 59 9.65 -4.26 -2.98
C ALA A 59 9.42 -3.87 -4.45
N HIS A 60 8.77 -2.72 -4.71
CA HIS A 60 8.61 -2.16 -6.04
C HIS A 60 9.96 -1.90 -6.72
N LYS A 61 10.93 -1.29 -6.02
CA LYS A 61 12.27 -1.04 -6.58
C LYS A 61 12.99 -2.34 -6.94
N ILE A 62 12.94 -3.35 -6.07
CA ILE A 62 13.57 -4.65 -6.29
C ILE A 62 12.95 -5.36 -7.50
N LEU A 63 11.62 -5.42 -7.58
CA LEU A 63 10.87 -6.06 -8.67
C LEU A 63 11.09 -5.37 -10.03
N THR A 64 11.46 -4.09 -10.02
CA THR A 64 11.68 -3.29 -11.24
C THR A 64 13.16 -3.11 -11.58
N GLY A 65 13.99 -4.10 -11.23
CA GLY A 65 15.37 -4.23 -11.70
C GLY A 65 16.41 -3.49 -10.86
N ARG A 66 16.06 -2.97 -9.69
CA ARG A 66 16.99 -2.23 -8.81
C ARG A 66 17.49 -3.03 -7.61
N ARG A 67 17.46 -4.37 -7.69
CA ARG A 67 17.89 -5.26 -6.61
C ARG A 67 19.32 -4.99 -6.16
N GLU A 68 20.26 -4.90 -7.12
CA GLU A 68 21.68 -4.65 -6.82
C GLU A 68 21.89 -3.26 -6.22
N GLY A 69 21.12 -2.27 -6.67
CA GLY A 69 21.16 -0.92 -6.15
C GLY A 69 20.81 -0.79 -4.66
N MET A 70 20.14 -1.78 -4.08
CA MET A 70 19.78 -1.78 -2.66
C MET A 70 21.00 -1.71 -1.73
N ALA A 71 22.17 -2.16 -2.16
CA ALA A 71 23.43 -2.01 -1.41
C ALA A 71 23.87 -0.56 -1.22
N THR A 72 23.36 0.36 -2.05
CA THR A 72 23.63 1.80 -2.01
C THR A 72 22.44 2.64 -1.56
N LEU A 73 21.40 1.99 -1.04
CA LEU A 73 20.16 2.65 -0.61
C LEU A 73 20.45 3.81 0.34
N ARG A 74 19.92 5.02 0.03
CA ARG A 74 20.11 6.26 0.80
C ARG A 74 21.56 6.77 0.95
N LYS A 75 22.49 6.20 0.20
CA LYS A 75 23.87 6.72 0.15
C LYS A 75 24.00 7.81 -0.91
N HIS A 76 25.01 8.66 -0.79
CA HIS A 76 25.34 9.69 -1.79
C HIS A 76 25.59 9.02 -3.16
N HIS A 77 24.96 9.53 -4.20
CA HIS A 77 24.92 8.93 -5.54
C HIS A 77 24.38 7.49 -5.62
N GLY A 78 23.80 6.97 -4.54
CA GLY A 78 23.17 5.66 -4.50
C GLY A 78 21.67 5.72 -4.78
N LEU A 79 21.02 4.58 -4.55
CA LEU A 79 19.58 4.42 -4.73
C LEU A 79 18.80 5.30 -3.75
N SER A 80 17.83 6.08 -4.25
CA SER A 80 16.95 6.91 -3.43
C SER A 80 16.07 6.06 -2.52
N GLY A 81 15.82 6.55 -1.30
CA GLY A 81 14.87 5.93 -0.37
C GLY A 81 13.40 6.03 -0.78
N PHE A 82 13.09 6.83 -1.80
CA PHE A 82 11.75 7.04 -2.35
C PHE A 82 11.76 6.83 -3.86
N PRO A 83 10.61 6.58 -4.51
CA PRO A 83 10.50 6.59 -5.96
C PRO A 83 11.02 7.89 -6.57
N LYS A 84 11.83 7.76 -7.63
CA LYS A 84 12.50 8.88 -8.29
C LYS A 84 12.51 8.68 -9.80
N ARG A 85 11.86 9.56 -10.53
CA ARG A 85 11.67 9.46 -11.99
C ARG A 85 12.97 9.28 -12.79
N THR A 86 14.09 9.83 -12.29
CA THR A 86 15.39 9.71 -12.93
C THR A 86 16.08 8.36 -12.69
N GLU A 87 15.56 7.52 -11.80
CA GLU A 87 16.11 6.19 -11.52
C GLU A 87 15.48 5.09 -12.39
N SER A 88 14.20 5.23 -12.71
CA SER A 88 13.49 4.16 -13.40
C SER A 88 12.22 4.67 -14.10
N PRO A 89 11.87 4.13 -15.29
CA PRO A 89 10.60 4.41 -15.95
C PRO A 89 9.38 3.89 -15.15
N TYR A 90 9.60 2.97 -14.21
CA TYR A 90 8.57 2.47 -13.32
C TYR A 90 8.21 3.46 -12.20
N ASP A 91 9.04 4.44 -11.92
CA ASP A 91 8.75 5.52 -10.96
C ASP A 91 8.02 6.66 -11.69
N ALA A 92 6.72 6.50 -11.89
CA ALA A 92 5.91 7.43 -12.67
C ALA A 92 5.87 8.85 -12.08
N PHE A 93 6.04 8.98 -10.77
CA PHE A 93 6.03 10.25 -10.03
C PHE A 93 7.14 10.28 -8.97
N GLY A 94 7.79 11.42 -8.79
CA GLY A 94 8.74 11.64 -7.71
C GLY A 94 7.98 11.89 -6.40
N THR A 95 8.25 11.07 -5.38
CA THR A 95 7.53 11.11 -4.11
C THR A 95 8.47 11.47 -2.95
N ALA A 96 7.97 11.69 -1.80
CA ALA A 96 8.52 11.86 -0.46
C ALA A 96 7.55 12.62 0.45
N HIS A 97 6.53 13.26 -0.11
CA HIS A 97 5.49 13.98 0.64
C HIS A 97 4.19 13.18 0.66
N SER A 98 3.48 13.19 1.80
CA SER A 98 2.20 12.50 1.96
C SER A 98 1.06 13.16 1.20
N SER A 99 0.01 12.39 0.93
CA SER A 99 -1.29 12.84 0.40
C SER A 99 -1.28 13.34 -1.04
N THR A 100 -0.20 13.08 -1.81
CA THR A 100 -0.02 13.60 -3.17
C THR A 100 -0.40 12.59 -4.26
N SER A 101 -0.44 11.30 -3.94
CA SER A 101 -0.52 10.21 -4.93
C SER A 101 -1.82 10.21 -5.72
N ILE A 102 -2.96 10.47 -5.06
CA ILE A 102 -4.28 10.42 -5.70
C ILE A 102 -4.40 11.55 -6.74
N SER A 103 -4.05 12.79 -6.38
CA SER A 103 -4.02 13.92 -7.32
C SER A 103 -3.10 13.66 -8.51
N ALA A 104 -1.90 13.13 -8.25
CA ALA A 104 -0.94 12.83 -9.31
C ALA A 104 -1.47 11.74 -10.26
N ALA A 105 -2.03 10.66 -9.72
CA ALA A 105 -2.61 9.56 -10.50
C ALA A 105 -3.82 10.01 -11.30
N LEU A 106 -4.72 10.82 -10.69
CA LEU A 106 -5.89 11.37 -11.36
C LEU A 106 -5.51 12.28 -12.53
N GLY A 107 -4.57 13.21 -12.31
CA GLY A 107 -4.09 14.09 -13.38
C GLY A 107 -3.47 13.31 -14.56
N MET A 108 -2.70 12.24 -14.27
CA MET A 108 -2.16 11.36 -15.31
C MET A 108 -3.26 10.57 -16.03
N ALA A 109 -4.30 10.13 -15.32
CA ALA A 109 -5.43 9.40 -15.90
C ALA A 109 -6.26 10.31 -16.83
N ILE A 110 -6.49 11.56 -16.43
CA ILE A 110 -7.16 12.57 -17.26
C ILE A 110 -6.32 12.87 -18.51
N ALA A 111 -5.02 13.06 -18.36
CA ALA A 111 -4.12 13.27 -19.49
C ALA A 111 -4.12 12.08 -20.45
N ALA A 112 -4.09 10.85 -19.94
CA ALA A 112 -4.18 9.64 -20.78
C ALA A 112 -5.50 9.57 -21.56
N ARG A 113 -6.62 9.95 -20.94
CA ARG A 113 -7.92 10.07 -21.62
C ARG A 113 -7.90 11.10 -22.74
N LEU A 114 -7.28 12.27 -22.50
CA LEU A 114 -7.15 13.33 -23.52
C LEU A 114 -6.23 12.92 -24.69
N GLU A 115 -5.32 11.98 -24.44
CA GLU A 115 -4.42 11.40 -25.45
C GLU A 115 -4.96 10.12 -26.09
N ASP A 116 -6.24 9.78 -25.88
CA ASP A 116 -6.89 8.53 -26.33
C ASP A 116 -6.21 7.24 -25.84
N LYS A 117 -5.41 7.32 -24.76
CA LYS A 117 -4.78 6.17 -24.09
C LYS A 117 -5.67 5.61 -22.97
N THR A 118 -6.93 5.35 -23.29
CA THR A 118 -7.99 4.98 -22.35
C THR A 118 -7.81 3.60 -21.70
N ASP A 119 -6.88 2.77 -22.23
CA ASP A 119 -6.57 1.45 -21.67
C ASP A 119 -5.59 1.48 -20.49
N ARG A 120 -4.89 2.61 -20.30
CA ARG A 120 -3.87 2.77 -19.28
C ARG A 120 -4.48 2.98 -17.92
N TRP A 121 -4.05 2.18 -16.95
CA TRP A 121 -4.40 2.35 -15.55
C TRP A 121 -3.43 3.28 -14.81
N HIS A 122 -3.99 4.01 -13.85
CA HIS A 122 -3.23 4.86 -12.94
C HIS A 122 -3.58 4.44 -11.52
N ILE A 123 -2.57 3.95 -10.79
CA ILE A 123 -2.72 3.31 -9.49
C ILE A 123 -2.05 4.21 -8.44
N ALA A 124 -2.82 4.73 -7.50
CA ALA A 124 -2.32 5.44 -6.33
C ALA A 124 -2.35 4.50 -5.13
N VAL A 125 -1.20 4.22 -4.52
CA VAL A 125 -1.10 3.46 -3.27
C VAL A 125 -0.90 4.44 -2.13
N ILE A 126 -1.90 4.57 -1.27
CA ILE A 126 -1.91 5.53 -0.17
C ILE A 126 -2.13 4.82 1.16
N GLY A 127 -1.40 5.21 2.20
CA GLY A 127 -1.63 4.73 3.56
C GLY A 127 -2.82 5.43 4.24
N ASP A 128 -3.39 4.77 5.23
CA ASP A 128 -4.48 5.28 6.06
C ASP A 128 -4.16 6.65 6.69
N GLY A 129 -2.95 6.83 7.22
CA GLY A 129 -2.49 8.11 7.76
C GLY A 129 -2.39 9.21 6.72
N ALA A 130 -1.90 8.91 5.51
CA ALA A 130 -1.78 9.89 4.43
C ALA A 130 -3.15 10.26 3.82
N LEU A 131 -4.14 9.37 3.89
CA LEU A 131 -5.50 9.63 3.44
C LEU A 131 -6.20 10.71 4.28
N THR A 132 -5.76 10.94 5.52
CA THR A 132 -6.32 11.99 6.38
C THR A 132 -5.96 13.41 5.94
N GLY A 133 -5.00 13.57 5.03
CA GLY A 133 -4.60 14.88 4.52
C GLY A 133 -5.63 15.51 3.59
N GLY A 134 -5.85 16.82 3.70
CA GLY A 134 -6.83 17.56 2.92
C GLY A 134 -6.67 17.35 1.41
N MET A 135 -5.43 17.37 0.91
CA MET A 135 -5.13 17.17 -0.51
C MET A 135 -5.61 15.81 -1.03
N ALA A 136 -5.53 14.74 -0.22
CA ALA A 136 -6.04 13.43 -0.60
C ALA A 136 -7.57 13.42 -0.69
N LEU A 137 -8.26 14.09 0.25
CA LEU A 137 -9.72 14.22 0.25
C LEU A 137 -10.22 15.08 -0.92
N GLU A 138 -9.52 16.15 -1.24
CA GLU A 138 -9.81 16.99 -2.42
C GLU A 138 -9.67 16.17 -3.72
N ALA A 139 -8.63 15.35 -3.82
CA ALA A 139 -8.42 14.48 -4.97
C ALA A 139 -9.50 13.41 -5.11
N LEU A 140 -9.99 12.83 -4.00
CA LEU A 140 -11.11 11.88 -4.02
C LEU A 140 -12.40 12.57 -4.47
N ASN A 141 -12.64 13.80 -3.99
CA ASN A 141 -13.80 14.59 -4.40
C ASN A 141 -13.78 14.89 -5.91
N ASP A 142 -12.63 15.26 -6.47
CA ASP A 142 -12.47 15.47 -7.92
C ASP A 142 -12.59 14.13 -8.69
N ALA A 143 -12.01 13.05 -8.18
CA ALA A 143 -12.11 11.73 -8.81
C ALA A 143 -13.54 11.24 -8.98
N GLY A 144 -14.44 11.59 -8.06
CA GLY A 144 -15.85 11.21 -8.09
C GLY A 144 -16.66 11.84 -9.24
N VAL A 145 -16.18 12.91 -9.84
CA VAL A 145 -16.80 13.53 -11.02
C VAL A 145 -16.64 12.66 -12.27
N TRP A 146 -15.57 11.86 -12.32
CA TRP A 146 -15.21 11.07 -13.48
C TRP A 146 -15.87 9.70 -13.43
N LYS A 147 -16.93 9.47 -14.22
CA LYS A 147 -17.69 8.22 -14.22
C LYS A 147 -17.10 7.16 -15.17
N GLU A 148 -16.66 7.59 -16.36
CA GLU A 148 -16.16 6.71 -17.41
C GLU A 148 -14.94 7.29 -18.12
N GLY A 149 -14.08 6.42 -18.62
CA GLY A 149 -12.91 6.77 -19.42
C GLY A 149 -11.72 7.30 -18.60
N VAL A 150 -11.80 7.34 -17.27
CA VAL A 150 -10.68 7.65 -16.38
C VAL A 150 -10.40 6.42 -15.52
N ARG A 151 -9.35 5.68 -15.85
CA ARG A 151 -8.96 4.45 -15.14
C ARG A 151 -8.03 4.81 -13.99
N LEU A 152 -8.63 5.11 -12.86
CA LEU A 152 -7.95 5.39 -11.59
C LEU A 152 -8.29 4.31 -10.58
N LEU A 153 -7.27 3.68 -10.00
CA LEU A 153 -7.39 2.80 -8.84
C LEU A 153 -6.67 3.42 -7.65
N VAL A 154 -7.41 3.75 -6.62
CA VAL A 154 -6.85 4.15 -5.32
C VAL A 154 -6.79 2.92 -4.44
N ILE A 155 -5.59 2.49 -4.07
CA ILE A 155 -5.37 1.40 -3.12
C ILE A 155 -5.09 2.02 -1.75
N LEU A 156 -6.06 1.90 -0.85
CA LEU A 156 -5.91 2.25 0.55
C LEU A 156 -5.20 1.10 1.26
N ASN A 157 -3.91 1.29 1.56
CA ASN A 157 -3.10 0.37 2.34
C ASN A 157 -3.27 0.69 3.82
N ASP A 158 -4.23 0.03 4.46
CA ASP A 158 -4.58 0.22 5.87
C ASP A 158 -3.82 -0.80 6.71
N ASN A 159 -2.95 -0.29 7.58
CA ASN A 159 -2.17 -1.12 8.49
C ASN A 159 -2.42 -0.74 9.97
N ASP A 160 -3.51 -0.01 10.24
CA ASP A 160 -3.97 0.40 11.56
C ASP A 160 -2.89 1.10 12.41
N CYS A 161 -1.88 1.66 11.72
CA CYS A 161 -0.72 2.24 12.39
C CYS A 161 -0.06 3.31 11.49
N SER A 162 -0.14 4.56 11.91
CA SER A 162 0.72 5.64 11.43
C SER A 162 2.12 5.53 12.08
N ILE A 163 2.89 6.61 12.19
CA ILE A 163 4.09 6.66 13.05
C ILE A 163 3.69 6.62 14.53
N SER A 164 2.49 7.11 14.83
CA SER A 164 1.82 7.03 16.13
C SER A 164 0.46 6.38 15.97
N PRO A 165 -0.23 6.00 17.05
CA PRO A 165 -1.61 5.50 16.97
C PRO A 165 -2.48 6.45 16.16
N PRO A 166 -3.36 5.91 15.30
CA PRO A 166 -4.18 6.73 14.41
C PRO A 166 -5.11 7.63 15.23
N ALA A 167 -5.24 8.89 14.78
CA ALA A 167 -6.10 9.88 15.41
C ALA A 167 -7.14 10.42 14.42
N GLY A 168 -8.32 10.74 14.94
CA GLY A 168 -9.40 11.36 14.15
C GLY A 168 -10.52 10.42 13.73
N ALA A 169 -11.63 11.02 13.27
CA ALA A 169 -12.85 10.29 12.96
C ALA A 169 -12.69 9.32 11.77
N LEU A 170 -11.90 9.70 10.76
CA LEU A 170 -11.66 8.86 9.59
C LEU A 170 -10.93 7.58 9.96
N SER A 171 -9.83 7.68 10.72
CA SER A 171 -9.07 6.52 11.20
C SER A 171 -9.93 5.60 12.06
N ASN A 172 -10.73 6.17 12.97
CA ASN A 172 -11.67 5.39 13.78
C ASN A 172 -12.75 4.69 12.92
N HIS A 173 -13.16 5.32 11.81
CA HIS A 173 -14.12 4.72 10.89
C HIS A 173 -13.50 3.54 10.12
N LEU A 174 -12.28 3.69 9.60
CA LEU A 174 -11.55 2.64 8.91
C LEU A 174 -11.26 1.44 9.83
N ALA A 175 -10.77 1.70 11.05
CA ALA A 175 -10.54 0.66 12.06
C ALA A 175 -11.81 -0.15 12.38
N LYS A 176 -12.98 0.52 12.45
CA LYS A 176 -14.27 -0.18 12.61
C LYS A 176 -14.61 -1.09 11.43
N ILE A 177 -14.29 -0.70 10.21
CA ILE A 177 -14.52 -1.51 9.01
C ILE A 177 -13.67 -2.79 9.07
N VAL A 178 -12.39 -2.67 9.39
CA VAL A 178 -11.45 -3.80 9.49
C VAL A 178 -11.78 -4.72 10.66
N SER A 179 -12.24 -4.17 11.79
CA SER A 179 -12.56 -4.93 13.01
C SER A 179 -13.92 -5.64 12.99
N THR A 180 -14.76 -5.40 11.99
CA THR A 180 -16.10 -6.04 11.92
C THR A 180 -16.02 -7.56 11.72
N ARG A 181 -16.93 -8.30 12.39
CA ARG A 181 -17.09 -9.77 12.21
C ARG A 181 -17.25 -10.19 10.76
N ALA A 182 -17.77 -9.31 9.91
CA ALA A 182 -17.91 -9.55 8.47
C ALA A 182 -16.53 -9.72 7.78
N TYR A 183 -15.52 -8.92 8.17
CA TYR A 183 -14.14 -9.08 7.65
C TYR A 183 -13.50 -10.40 8.11
N THR A 184 -13.65 -10.75 9.40
CA THR A 184 -13.15 -12.05 9.91
C THR A 184 -13.87 -13.25 9.28
N CYS A 185 -15.18 -13.15 9.03
CA CYS A 185 -15.91 -14.18 8.29
C CYS A 185 -15.50 -14.28 6.82
N ALA A 186 -15.33 -13.16 6.11
CA ALA A 186 -14.88 -13.15 4.72
C ALA A 186 -13.46 -13.73 4.58
N ARG A 187 -12.55 -13.42 5.50
CA ARG A 187 -11.21 -14.00 5.60
C ARG A 187 -11.23 -15.51 5.83
N GLU A 188 -12.11 -16.00 6.68
CA GLU A 188 -12.30 -17.44 6.93
C GLU A 188 -12.94 -18.17 5.75
N ILE A 189 -13.92 -17.55 5.08
CA ILE A 189 -14.59 -18.10 3.91
C ILE A 189 -13.64 -18.19 2.72
N SER A 190 -12.82 -17.15 2.45
CA SER A 190 -11.83 -17.18 1.38
C SER A 190 -10.80 -18.30 1.56
N LYS A 191 -10.41 -18.63 2.80
CA LYS A 191 -9.52 -19.75 3.11
C LYS A 191 -10.19 -21.13 2.94
N ARG A 192 -11.53 -21.24 3.05
CA ARG A 192 -12.28 -22.51 2.94
C ARG A 192 -12.83 -22.81 1.54
N VAL A 193 -13.08 -21.78 0.73
CA VAL A 193 -13.74 -21.95 -0.59
C VAL A 193 -12.77 -22.32 -1.72
N LEU A 194 -11.47 -22.34 -1.49
CA LEU A 194 -10.44 -22.76 -2.46
C LEU A 194 -10.31 -24.28 -2.65
N LYS A 195 -11.41 -25.06 -2.45
CA LYS A 195 -11.45 -26.43 -2.98
C LYS A 195 -12.32 -26.44 -4.25
N PRO A 196 -11.80 -26.90 -5.40
CA PRO A 196 -12.52 -26.85 -6.65
C PRO A 196 -13.66 -27.87 -6.64
N VAL A 197 -14.89 -27.41 -6.59
CA VAL A 197 -16.09 -28.22 -6.87
C VAL A 197 -16.66 -27.72 -8.20
N PRO A 198 -16.66 -28.53 -9.27
CA PRO A 198 -17.22 -28.14 -10.56
C PRO A 198 -18.73 -27.89 -10.43
N GLY A 199 -19.21 -26.78 -10.98
CA GLY A 199 -20.64 -26.41 -11.02
C GLY A 199 -21.11 -25.40 -9.97
N LEU A 200 -20.34 -25.10 -8.91
CA LEU A 200 -20.64 -24.05 -7.94
C LEU A 200 -20.09 -22.67 -8.33
N TRP A 201 -19.30 -22.60 -9.40
CA TRP A 201 -18.64 -21.37 -9.83
C TRP A 201 -19.63 -20.26 -10.25
N ASP A 202 -20.71 -20.61 -10.94
CA ASP A 202 -21.71 -19.62 -11.37
C ASP A 202 -22.64 -19.16 -10.22
N ILE A 203 -22.86 -20.03 -9.23
CA ILE A 203 -23.58 -19.67 -8.00
C ILE A 203 -22.66 -18.83 -7.09
N ALA A 204 -21.39 -19.20 -6.97
CA ALA A 204 -20.39 -18.41 -6.25
C ALA A 204 -20.23 -17.01 -6.86
N LYS A 205 -20.20 -16.89 -8.20
CA LYS A 205 -20.15 -15.60 -8.92
C LYS A 205 -21.38 -14.72 -8.67
N ARG A 206 -22.57 -15.29 -8.55
CA ARG A 206 -23.79 -14.57 -8.17
C ARG A 206 -23.82 -14.20 -6.69
N MET A 207 -23.36 -15.10 -5.82
CA MET A 207 -23.23 -14.85 -4.39
C MET A 207 -22.07 -13.90 -4.07
N GLU A 208 -20.97 -13.94 -4.85
CA GLU A 208 -19.85 -13.01 -4.75
C GLU A 208 -20.26 -11.57 -5.11
N LYS A 209 -21.06 -11.37 -6.18
CA LYS A 209 -21.69 -10.07 -6.44
C LYS A 209 -22.64 -9.60 -5.33
N GLN A 210 -23.38 -10.51 -4.73
CA GLN A 210 -24.25 -10.19 -3.59
C GLN A 210 -23.47 -10.11 -2.27
N ALA A 211 -22.44 -10.92 -2.06
CA ALA A 211 -21.60 -10.85 -0.87
C ALA A 211 -20.70 -9.59 -0.87
N ILE A 212 -20.17 -9.17 -2.01
CA ILE A 212 -19.45 -7.88 -2.15
C ILE A 212 -20.41 -6.73 -1.84
N ASN A 213 -21.66 -6.78 -2.29
CA ASN A 213 -22.69 -5.79 -1.93
C ASN A 213 -23.22 -5.93 -0.50
N PHE A 214 -23.08 -7.11 0.14
CA PHE A 214 -23.62 -7.38 1.49
C PHE A 214 -22.57 -7.17 2.60
N VAL A 215 -21.28 -7.16 2.27
CA VAL A 215 -20.15 -6.97 3.21
C VAL A 215 -19.66 -5.52 3.22
N SER A 216 -20.11 -4.69 2.30
CA SER A 216 -19.85 -3.25 2.38
C SER A 216 -20.90 -2.61 3.30
N PRO A 217 -20.57 -2.33 4.58
CA PRO A 217 -21.27 -1.23 5.24
C PRO A 217 -21.10 -0.01 4.31
N PRO A 218 -22.10 0.85 4.21
CA PRO A 218 -21.96 2.03 3.37
C PRO A 218 -20.64 2.68 3.75
N SER A 219 -19.69 2.66 2.83
CA SER A 219 -18.34 3.21 2.97
C SER A 219 -18.46 4.73 3.00
N GLY A 220 -19.16 5.24 4.00
CA GLY A 220 -19.70 6.58 4.18
C GLY A 220 -19.00 7.67 3.39
N ILE A 221 -17.67 7.80 3.58
CA ILE A 221 -16.90 8.85 2.93
C ILE A 221 -16.68 8.59 1.42
N PHE A 222 -16.36 7.38 0.99
CA PHE A 222 -16.11 7.08 -0.43
C PHE A 222 -17.39 7.13 -1.26
N SER A 223 -18.50 6.67 -0.68
CA SER A 223 -19.83 6.80 -1.29
C SER A 223 -20.28 8.26 -1.41
N SER A 224 -19.90 9.12 -0.46
CA SER A 224 -20.18 10.56 -0.53
C SER A 224 -19.43 11.25 -1.66
N PHE A 225 -18.30 10.69 -2.08
CA PHE A 225 -17.55 11.11 -3.27
C PHE A 225 -17.98 10.38 -4.54
N ASP A 226 -19.04 9.57 -4.49
CA ASP A 226 -19.56 8.80 -5.62
C ASP A 226 -18.52 7.83 -6.24
N LEU A 227 -17.62 7.30 -5.41
CA LEU A 227 -16.60 6.34 -5.77
C LEU A 227 -17.01 4.92 -5.40
N ASN A 228 -16.76 3.97 -6.31
CA ASN A 228 -16.93 2.56 -6.01
C ASN A 228 -15.84 2.10 -5.03
N TYR A 229 -16.27 1.52 -3.91
CA TYR A 229 -15.41 1.00 -2.87
C TYR A 229 -15.46 -0.52 -2.83
N TYR A 230 -14.29 -1.14 -2.72
CA TYR A 230 -14.10 -2.60 -2.63
C TYR A 230 -13.21 -2.94 -1.43
N GLY A 231 -13.54 -3.99 -0.72
CA GLY A 231 -12.77 -4.45 0.43
C GLY A 231 -13.52 -4.34 1.77
N PRO A 232 -12.81 -4.45 2.91
CA PRO A 232 -11.35 -4.69 2.98
C PRO A 232 -10.96 -6.11 2.53
N VAL A 233 -9.79 -6.24 1.90
CA VAL A 233 -9.20 -7.52 1.52
C VAL A 233 -7.91 -7.79 2.30
N ASP A 234 -7.54 -9.07 2.46
CA ASP A 234 -6.29 -9.45 3.13
C ASP A 234 -5.08 -9.09 2.24
N GLY A 235 -4.29 -8.11 2.68
CA GLY A 235 -3.11 -7.63 1.97
C GLY A 235 -1.93 -8.62 1.97
N HIS A 236 -2.01 -9.71 2.73
CA HIS A 236 -0.98 -10.76 2.79
C HIS A 236 -1.37 -12.03 2.03
N ASP A 237 -2.57 -12.10 1.47
CA ASP A 237 -2.95 -13.10 0.48
C ASP A 237 -2.61 -12.60 -0.93
N VAL A 238 -1.37 -12.82 -1.36
CA VAL A 238 -0.90 -12.36 -2.68
C VAL A 238 -1.69 -12.95 -3.84
N VAL A 239 -2.20 -14.17 -3.72
CA VAL A 239 -2.98 -14.84 -4.77
C VAL A 239 -4.35 -14.19 -4.88
N GLY A 240 -5.04 -14.03 -3.75
CA GLY A 240 -6.32 -13.33 -3.69
C GLY A 240 -6.22 -11.88 -4.16
N LEU A 241 -5.16 -11.15 -3.77
CA LEU A 241 -4.91 -9.79 -4.25
C LEU A 241 -4.77 -9.71 -5.78
N VAL A 242 -4.02 -10.64 -6.38
CA VAL A 242 -3.86 -10.69 -7.86
C VAL A 242 -5.22 -10.90 -8.54
N GLU A 243 -6.06 -11.79 -8.00
CA GLU A 243 -7.40 -12.05 -8.57
C GLU A 243 -8.30 -10.81 -8.44
N VAL A 244 -8.33 -10.17 -7.29
CA VAL A 244 -9.08 -8.93 -7.05
C VAL A 244 -8.62 -7.83 -8.01
N LEU A 245 -7.32 -7.59 -8.12
CA LEU A 245 -6.76 -6.56 -9.00
C LEU A 245 -7.06 -6.84 -10.48
N LYS A 246 -6.98 -8.10 -10.93
CA LYS A 246 -7.36 -8.48 -12.29
C LYS A 246 -8.85 -8.25 -12.57
N ASN A 247 -9.72 -8.44 -11.59
CA ASN A 247 -11.14 -8.15 -11.72
C ASN A 247 -11.39 -6.63 -11.78
N LEU A 248 -10.75 -5.84 -10.92
CA LEU A 248 -10.85 -4.38 -10.94
C LEU A 248 -10.30 -3.77 -12.23
N ARG A 249 -9.28 -4.37 -12.83
CA ARG A 249 -8.71 -3.94 -14.11
C ARG A 249 -9.73 -3.94 -15.27
N ARG A 250 -10.84 -4.67 -15.15
CA ARG A 250 -11.91 -4.70 -16.15
C ARG A 250 -12.87 -3.52 -16.06
N LEU A 251 -12.77 -2.75 -14.97
CA LEU A 251 -13.60 -1.55 -14.80
C LEU A 251 -13.09 -0.42 -15.71
N ASN A 252 -13.94 0.57 -15.93
CA ASN A 252 -13.62 1.75 -16.73
C ASN A 252 -13.99 3.06 -16.01
N CYS A 253 -13.82 3.06 -14.70
CA CYS A 253 -14.15 4.20 -13.84
C CYS A 253 -13.21 4.25 -12.62
N PRO A 254 -13.10 5.39 -11.95
CA PRO A 254 -12.39 5.51 -10.69
C PRO A 254 -12.97 4.58 -9.63
N CYS A 255 -12.10 3.95 -8.85
CA CYS A 255 -12.50 3.07 -7.76
C CYS A 255 -11.45 3.05 -6.63
N VAL A 256 -11.90 2.61 -5.44
CA VAL A 256 -11.09 2.47 -4.24
C VAL A 256 -11.04 1.00 -3.84
N LEU A 257 -9.85 0.46 -3.64
CA LEU A 257 -9.61 -0.85 -3.05
C LEU A 257 -9.01 -0.66 -1.65
N HIS A 258 -9.69 -1.15 -0.64
CA HIS A 258 -9.19 -1.17 0.73
C HIS A 258 -8.45 -2.49 1.00
N VAL A 259 -7.19 -2.40 1.38
CA VAL A 259 -6.29 -3.54 1.62
C VAL A 259 -5.79 -3.45 3.05
N ALA A 260 -6.12 -4.45 3.87
CA ALA A 260 -5.63 -4.56 5.23
C ALA A 260 -4.27 -5.25 5.25
N THR A 261 -3.26 -4.57 5.81
CA THR A 261 -1.88 -5.08 5.91
C THR A 261 -1.37 -5.02 7.34
N GLN A 262 -0.19 -5.55 7.58
CA GLN A 262 0.52 -5.48 8.85
C GLN A 262 1.94 -4.95 8.62
N LYS A 263 2.30 -3.85 9.27
CA LYS A 263 3.68 -3.35 9.27
C LYS A 263 4.64 -4.39 9.85
N GLY A 264 5.83 -4.47 9.29
CA GLY A 264 6.86 -5.39 9.76
C GLY A 264 6.66 -6.86 9.37
N LYS A 265 5.63 -7.18 8.60
CA LYS A 265 5.23 -8.56 8.26
C LYS A 265 6.38 -9.44 7.84
N GLY A 266 6.52 -10.60 8.52
CA GLY A 266 7.54 -11.61 8.24
C GLY A 266 8.92 -11.32 8.85
N TYR A 267 9.03 -10.29 9.70
CA TYR A 267 10.20 -10.06 10.55
C TYR A 267 9.72 -9.74 11.97
N GLU A 268 9.79 -10.73 12.86
CA GLU A 268 9.21 -10.68 14.20
C GLU A 268 9.57 -9.41 15.01
N PRO A 269 10.83 -8.94 15.05
CA PRO A 269 11.13 -7.70 15.78
C PRO A 269 10.38 -6.47 15.24
N ALA A 270 10.14 -6.40 13.93
CA ALA A 270 9.39 -5.30 13.29
C ALA A 270 7.88 -5.47 13.41
N GLU A 271 7.38 -6.69 13.58
CA GLU A 271 5.96 -6.94 13.90
C GLU A 271 5.65 -6.54 15.34
N MET A 272 6.58 -6.78 16.27
CA MET A 272 6.43 -6.44 17.69
C MET A 272 6.53 -4.93 17.96
N ASP A 273 7.42 -4.23 17.26
CA ASP A 273 7.55 -2.77 17.35
C ASP A 273 7.68 -2.12 15.97
N PRO A 274 6.58 -2.00 15.24
CA PRO A 274 6.59 -1.43 13.90
C PRO A 274 6.98 0.04 13.86
N THR A 275 6.89 0.75 15.00
CA THR A 275 7.28 2.16 15.13
C THR A 275 8.79 2.30 15.19
N ALA A 276 9.47 1.53 16.01
CA ALA A 276 10.92 1.52 16.08
C ALA A 276 11.55 1.10 14.74
N TYR A 277 10.91 0.15 14.05
CA TYR A 277 11.35 -0.33 12.73
C TYR A 277 10.77 0.46 11.55
N HIS A 278 10.09 1.57 11.78
CA HIS A 278 9.60 2.44 10.71
C HIS A 278 10.76 3.04 9.90
N GLY A 279 11.74 3.61 10.57
CA GLY A 279 12.94 4.18 9.95
C GLY A 279 14.17 3.81 10.74
N VAL A 280 14.92 2.81 10.27
CA VAL A 280 16.04 2.22 11.00
C VAL A 280 17.39 2.73 10.48
N GLY A 281 18.37 2.77 11.38
CA GLY A 281 19.79 2.83 11.05
C GLY A 281 20.33 1.45 10.67
N VAL A 282 21.65 1.29 10.75
CA VAL A 282 22.32 -0.02 10.61
C VAL A 282 22.04 -0.86 11.86
N PHE A 283 21.69 -2.13 11.69
CA PHE A 283 21.39 -3.05 12.79
C PHE A 283 21.76 -4.49 12.42
N ASP A 284 21.82 -5.37 13.40
CA ASP A 284 21.99 -6.82 13.18
C ASP A 284 20.62 -7.49 13.03
N PRO A 285 20.32 -8.17 11.91
CA PRO A 285 19.02 -8.84 11.73
C PRO A 285 18.68 -9.91 12.78
N LEU A 286 19.67 -10.52 13.43
CA LEU A 286 19.46 -11.54 14.45
C LEU A 286 19.26 -10.95 15.84
N LEU A 287 19.93 -9.84 16.14
CA LEU A 287 19.89 -9.17 17.44
C LEU A 287 18.85 -8.05 17.50
N GLY A 288 18.37 -7.58 16.32
CA GLY A 288 17.47 -6.44 16.23
C GLY A 288 18.19 -5.09 16.32
N LEU A 289 17.42 -4.04 16.65
CA LEU A 289 17.95 -2.69 16.80
C LEU A 289 18.90 -2.62 18.02
N PRO A 290 20.04 -1.89 17.91
CA PRO A 290 20.93 -1.72 19.02
C PRO A 290 20.25 -0.94 20.17
N GLU A 291 20.53 -1.32 21.40
CA GLU A 291 20.07 -0.57 22.57
C GLU A 291 20.55 0.89 22.51
N LYS A 292 19.62 1.81 22.80
CA LYS A 292 19.93 3.24 22.85
C LYS A 292 20.89 3.51 24.02
N LYS A 293 22.17 3.74 23.72
CA LYS A 293 23.14 4.08 24.74
C LYS A 293 22.79 5.44 25.34
N PRO A 294 22.93 5.59 26.68
CA PRO A 294 22.82 6.90 27.31
C PRO A 294 23.83 7.88 26.68
N GLY A 295 23.33 9.00 26.23
CA GLY A 295 24.15 10.02 25.56
C GLY A 295 23.63 11.42 25.87
N ARG A 296 24.27 12.43 25.27
CA ARG A 296 23.73 13.79 25.34
C ARG A 296 22.37 13.81 24.61
N PRO A 297 21.39 14.60 25.11
CA PRO A 297 20.11 14.71 24.45
C PRO A 297 20.27 15.24 23.02
N THR A 298 19.51 14.71 22.08
CA THR A 298 19.43 15.21 20.72
C THR A 298 18.73 16.57 20.69
N TYR A 299 18.95 17.35 19.62
CA TYR A 299 18.21 18.60 19.42
C TYR A 299 16.69 18.40 19.43
N THR A 300 16.20 17.29 18.87
CA THR A 300 14.78 16.91 18.88
C THR A 300 14.28 16.68 20.31
N GLU A 301 15.05 15.99 21.15
CA GLU A 301 14.69 15.76 22.56
C GLU A 301 14.68 17.06 23.37
N VAL A 302 15.65 17.95 23.13
CA VAL A 302 15.69 19.26 23.80
C VAL A 302 14.49 20.11 23.38
N PHE A 303 14.21 20.18 22.08
CA PHE A 303 13.07 20.93 21.54
C PHE A 303 11.73 20.37 22.01
N GLY A 304 11.59 19.03 22.01
CA GLY A 304 10.38 18.38 22.50
C GLY A 304 10.10 18.66 23.99
N ARG A 305 11.14 18.66 24.83
CA ARG A 305 10.98 19.05 26.24
C ARG A 305 10.53 20.50 26.37
N TRP A 306 11.19 21.39 25.65
CA TRP A 306 10.83 22.81 25.68
C TRP A 306 9.39 23.10 25.21
N LEU A 307 8.85 22.29 24.30
CA LEU A 307 7.43 22.40 23.89
C LEU A 307 6.44 21.90 24.97
N CYS A 308 6.89 21.02 25.87
CA CYS A 308 6.06 20.48 26.96
C CYS A 308 6.09 21.35 28.23
N ASP A 309 7.15 22.15 28.42
CA ASP A 309 7.31 23.12 29.51
C ASP A 309 6.55 24.41 29.20
#